data_03158659a96378a7b4e3272617f18c83
#
_entry.id   03158659a96378a7b4e3272617f18c83
#
_cell.length_a   1.000
_cell.length_b   1.000
_cell.length_c   1.000
_cell.angle_alpha   90.00
_cell.angle_beta   90.00
_cell.angle_gamma   90.00
#
_symmetry.space_group_name_H-M   'P 1'
#
loop_
_entity.id
_entity.type
_entity.pdbx_description
1 polymer ?
#
loop_
_entity_poly.entity_id
_entity_poly.type
_entity_poly.pdbx_seq_one_letter_code
_entity_poly.pdbx_strand_id
1 'polypeptide(L)'
;MVIVGLGNIGKEYENTHHNAGFMAIDQVAKANNLTFLLEKKFQAYICEYFFEGRKNYLVKPITYMNNSGIAVKAIMDYYNLSEKELVVIYDDLDLPLGQIRIRESGSAGTHNGMKSIVNMLGTKNFARIRIGIAKQKEVETMDEGLSNFSNHAMEPVNESGLKLANM
;
A
#
# COMPACT_ATOMS: atom_id res chain seq x y z
N MET A 1 -3.55 -11.98 10.10
CA MET A 1 -3.52 -11.30 8.79
C MET A 1 -2.33 -10.38 8.72
N VAL A 2 -1.71 -10.29 7.57
CA VAL A 2 -0.65 -9.32 7.29
C VAL A 2 -1.17 -8.29 6.29
N ILE A 3 -1.07 -7.02 6.64
CA ILE A 3 -1.49 -5.91 5.79
C ILE A 3 -0.23 -5.12 5.42
N VAL A 4 0.13 -5.16 4.15
CA VAL A 4 1.36 -4.56 3.62
C VAL A 4 1.01 -3.32 2.81
N GLY A 5 1.61 -2.19 3.16
CA GLY A 5 1.59 -1.00 2.31
C GLY A 5 2.90 -0.90 1.54
N LEU A 6 2.83 -0.71 0.24
CA LEU A 6 4.02 -0.56 -0.60
C LEU A 6 4.42 0.89 -0.79
N GLY A 7 5.72 1.12 -0.82
CA GLY A 7 6.29 2.44 -1.02
C GLY A 7 7.82 2.38 -1.03
N ASN A 8 8.43 3.54 -1.14
CA ASN A 8 9.87 3.74 -1.01
C ASN A 8 10.17 4.56 0.23
N ILE A 9 11.21 4.17 0.96
CA ILE A 9 11.68 4.95 2.11
C ILE A 9 12.48 6.16 1.63
N GLY A 10 12.46 7.21 2.44
CA GLY A 10 13.20 8.45 2.19
C GLY A 10 12.26 9.65 2.07
N LYS A 11 12.75 10.81 2.51
CA LYS A 11 11.96 12.05 2.50
C LYS A 11 11.50 12.47 1.11
N GLU A 12 12.28 12.15 0.09
CA GLU A 12 11.99 12.45 -1.31
C GLU A 12 10.73 11.71 -1.82
N TYR A 13 10.34 10.63 -1.15
CA TYR A 13 9.18 9.82 -1.55
C TYR A 13 7.95 9.99 -0.66
N GLU A 14 8.08 10.60 0.53
CA GLU A 14 7.05 10.61 1.57
C GLU A 14 5.67 11.04 1.11
N ASN A 15 5.59 12.03 0.23
CA ASN A 15 4.34 12.57 -0.25
C ASN A 15 4.11 12.33 -1.75
N THR A 16 4.76 11.32 -2.30
CA THR A 16 4.56 10.94 -3.70
C THR A 16 3.43 9.92 -3.83
N HIS A 17 2.81 9.87 -5.00
CA HIS A 17 1.73 8.91 -5.28
C HIS A 17 2.19 7.46 -5.15
N HIS A 18 3.47 7.16 -5.44
CA HIS A 18 4.03 5.82 -5.26
C HIS A 18 4.12 5.37 -3.80
N ASN A 19 3.95 6.30 -2.85
CA ASN A 19 3.86 5.98 -1.43
C ASN A 19 2.42 5.90 -0.92
N ALA A 20 1.43 5.81 -1.79
CA ALA A 20 0.04 5.68 -1.40
C ALA A 20 -0.19 4.49 -0.44
N GLY A 21 0.48 3.37 -0.68
CA GLY A 21 0.42 2.21 0.22
C GLY A 21 0.97 2.52 1.60
N PHE A 22 2.15 3.15 1.69
CA PHE A 22 2.74 3.59 2.96
C PHE A 22 1.83 4.58 3.68
N MET A 23 1.28 5.55 2.95
CA MET A 23 0.39 6.56 3.53
C MET A 23 -0.87 5.92 4.13
N ALA A 24 -1.45 4.95 3.45
CA ALA A 24 -2.63 4.22 3.95
C ALA A 24 -2.31 3.46 5.25
N ILE A 25 -1.20 2.75 5.28
CA ILE A 25 -0.75 2.01 6.47
C ILE A 25 -0.44 2.95 7.63
N ASP A 26 0.20 4.08 7.35
CA ASP A 26 0.48 5.10 8.38
C ASP A 26 -0.80 5.68 8.96
N GLN A 27 -1.84 5.88 8.17
CA GLN A 27 -3.13 6.35 8.65
C GLN A 27 -3.81 5.31 9.56
N VAL A 28 -3.75 4.03 9.21
CA VAL A 28 -4.28 2.96 10.07
C VAL A 28 -3.56 2.94 11.41
N ALA A 29 -2.23 3.02 11.40
CA ALA A 29 -1.43 3.03 12.62
C ALA A 29 -1.77 4.25 13.49
N LYS A 30 -1.86 5.43 12.89
CA LYS A 30 -2.19 6.67 13.60
C LYS A 30 -3.58 6.61 14.22
N ALA A 31 -4.58 6.12 13.48
CA ALA A 31 -5.95 6.00 13.97
C ALA A 31 -6.08 5.05 15.16
N ASN A 32 -5.17 4.11 15.31
CA ASN A 32 -5.17 3.10 16.37
C ASN A 32 -4.05 3.30 17.40
N ASN A 33 -3.38 4.45 17.39
CA ASN A 33 -2.28 4.79 18.31
C ASN A 33 -1.15 3.75 18.31
N LEU A 34 -0.81 3.24 17.13
CA LEU A 34 0.22 2.21 16.96
C LEU A 34 1.54 2.85 16.51
N THR A 35 2.64 2.25 16.94
CA THR A 35 4.00 2.68 16.57
C THR A 35 4.69 1.57 15.80
N PHE A 36 5.26 1.90 14.64
CA PHE A 36 6.07 0.97 13.88
C PHE A 36 7.45 0.78 14.51
N LEU A 37 7.91 -0.46 14.52
CA LEU A 37 9.27 -0.83 14.92
C LEU A 37 10.01 -1.38 13.71
N LEU A 38 11.27 -0.98 13.56
CA LEU A 38 12.13 -1.52 12.51
C LEU A 38 12.55 -2.95 12.85
N GLU A 39 12.19 -3.89 11.99
CA GLU A 39 12.61 -5.28 12.06
C GLU A 39 13.61 -5.58 10.95
N LYS A 40 14.90 -5.51 11.28
CA LYS A 40 15.98 -5.66 10.29
C LYS A 40 15.97 -7.04 9.60
N LYS A 41 15.60 -8.09 10.34
CA LYS A 41 15.52 -9.45 9.78
C LYS A 41 14.49 -9.57 8.66
N PHE A 42 13.47 -8.71 8.63
CA PHE A 42 12.45 -8.67 7.58
C PHE A 42 12.65 -7.54 6.59
N GLN A 43 13.58 -6.63 6.86
CA GLN A 43 13.74 -5.40 6.07
C GLN A 43 12.43 -4.63 5.95
N ALA A 44 11.75 -4.43 7.09
CA ALA A 44 10.45 -3.77 7.13
C ALA A 44 10.21 -3.09 8.48
N TYR A 45 9.39 -2.05 8.45
CA TYR A 45 8.73 -1.53 9.65
C TYR A 45 7.48 -2.34 9.90
N ILE A 46 7.29 -2.80 11.13
CA ILE A 46 6.16 -3.65 11.51
C ILE A 46 5.52 -3.10 12.79
N CYS A 47 4.19 -3.13 12.87
CA CYS A 47 3.51 -3.02 14.14
C CYS A 47 2.44 -4.10 14.27
N GLU A 48 2.25 -4.58 15.49
CA GLU A 48 1.20 -5.53 15.82
C GLU A 48 -0.10 -4.78 16.07
N TYR A 49 -1.19 -5.34 15.60
CA TYR A 49 -2.49 -4.74 15.66
C TYR A 49 -3.55 -5.80 16.01
N PHE A 50 -4.20 -5.64 17.15
CA PHE A 50 -5.29 -6.53 17.56
C PHE A 50 -6.62 -5.96 17.08
N PHE A 51 -7.35 -6.78 16.35
CA PHE A 51 -8.69 -6.45 15.88
C PHE A 51 -9.59 -7.69 15.96
N GLU A 52 -10.73 -7.54 16.63
CA GLU A 52 -11.69 -8.65 16.83
C GLU A 52 -11.04 -9.92 17.41
N GLY A 53 -10.15 -9.74 18.40
CA GLY A 53 -9.48 -10.86 19.07
C GLY A 53 -8.37 -11.53 18.25
N ARG A 54 -8.04 -11.01 17.08
CA ARG A 54 -6.98 -11.55 16.23
C ARG A 54 -5.80 -10.61 16.16
N LYS A 55 -4.61 -11.19 16.15
CA LYS A 55 -3.37 -10.46 15.93
C LYS A 55 -3.15 -10.25 14.43
N ASN A 56 -2.96 -8.99 14.04
CA ASN A 56 -2.62 -8.60 12.68
C ASN A 56 -1.28 -7.88 12.68
N TYR A 57 -0.64 -7.83 11.53
CA TYR A 57 0.63 -7.13 11.34
C TYR A 57 0.45 -6.08 10.26
N LEU A 58 0.78 -4.83 10.58
CA LEU A 58 0.88 -3.76 9.61
C LEU A 58 2.35 -3.66 9.19
N VAL A 59 2.62 -3.67 7.90
CA VAL A 59 3.97 -3.80 7.37
C VAL A 59 4.26 -2.74 6.31
N LYS A 60 5.42 -2.07 6.46
CA LYS A 60 6.00 -1.21 5.43
C LYS A 60 7.37 -1.76 5.05
N PRO A 61 7.51 -2.48 3.91
CA PRO A 61 8.82 -2.94 3.46
C PRO A 61 9.77 -1.77 3.20
N ILE A 62 11.04 -1.91 3.60
CA ILE A 62 12.07 -0.91 3.32
C ILE A 62 13.10 -1.39 2.31
N THR A 63 12.75 -2.39 1.53
CA THR A 63 13.57 -3.03 0.51
C THR A 63 13.65 -2.26 -0.80
N TYR A 64 13.04 -1.07 -0.86
CA TYR A 64 12.64 -0.38 -2.09
C TYR A 64 11.65 -1.22 -2.91
N MET A 65 10.91 -0.54 -3.78
CA MET A 65 9.74 -1.11 -4.45
C MET A 65 10.02 -2.42 -5.18
N ASN A 66 11.12 -2.49 -5.92
CA ASN A 66 11.46 -3.67 -6.74
C ASN A 66 11.73 -4.95 -5.94
N ASN A 67 12.03 -4.82 -4.66
CA ASN A 67 12.36 -5.94 -3.78
C ASN A 67 11.35 -6.15 -2.65
N SER A 68 10.16 -5.58 -2.78
CA SER A 68 9.11 -5.68 -1.76
C SER A 68 8.77 -7.13 -1.40
N GLY A 69 8.84 -8.03 -2.35
CA GLY A 69 8.55 -9.45 -2.14
C GLY A 69 9.51 -10.15 -1.18
N ILE A 70 10.75 -9.67 -1.07
CA ILE A 70 11.74 -10.22 -0.12
C ILE A 70 11.23 -10.05 1.31
N ALA A 71 10.80 -8.85 1.68
CA ALA A 71 10.26 -8.57 3.00
C ALA A 71 8.97 -9.35 3.26
N VAL A 72 8.05 -9.33 2.31
CA VAL A 72 6.75 -10.01 2.46
C VAL A 72 6.93 -11.51 2.64
N LYS A 73 7.77 -12.14 1.83
CA LYS A 73 8.03 -13.58 1.95
C LYS A 73 8.67 -13.93 3.30
N ALA A 74 9.64 -13.15 3.74
CA ALA A 74 10.29 -13.39 5.04
C ALA A 74 9.29 -13.34 6.19
N ILE A 75 8.36 -12.39 6.18
CA ILE A 75 7.33 -12.24 7.20
C ILE A 75 6.33 -13.41 7.15
N MET A 76 5.85 -13.75 5.96
CA MET A 76 4.90 -14.83 5.77
C MET A 76 5.47 -16.17 6.24
N ASP A 77 6.74 -16.44 5.90
CA ASP A 77 7.42 -17.67 6.33
C ASP A 77 7.64 -17.70 7.85
N TYR A 78 8.08 -16.60 8.42
CA TYR A 78 8.37 -16.52 9.87
C TYR A 78 7.13 -16.76 10.72
N TYR A 79 6.00 -16.15 10.35
CA TYR A 79 4.74 -16.28 11.09
C TYR A 79 3.87 -17.44 10.58
N ASN A 80 4.38 -18.21 9.63
CA ASN A 80 3.69 -19.35 9.03
C ASN A 80 2.28 -18.99 8.51
N LEU A 81 2.22 -17.93 7.74
CA LEU A 81 0.97 -17.40 7.19
C LEU A 81 0.79 -17.81 5.73
N SER A 82 -0.45 -18.08 5.35
CA SER A 82 -0.80 -18.38 3.97
C SER A 82 -1.17 -17.11 3.19
N GLU A 83 -1.18 -17.21 1.87
CA GLU A 83 -1.57 -16.10 0.98
C GLU A 83 -2.99 -15.57 1.25
N LYS A 84 -3.87 -16.36 1.84
CA LYS A 84 -5.22 -15.96 2.23
C LYS A 84 -5.24 -14.94 3.37
N GLU A 85 -4.14 -14.84 4.10
CA GLU A 85 -3.97 -13.93 5.24
C GLU A 85 -3.20 -12.68 4.86
N LEU A 86 -2.91 -12.47 3.58
CA LEU A 86 -2.17 -11.34 3.04
C LEU A 86 -3.09 -10.34 2.33
N VAL A 87 -2.92 -9.06 2.67
CA VAL A 87 -3.51 -7.94 1.94
C VAL A 87 -2.40 -6.97 1.59
N VAL A 88 -2.31 -6.56 0.33
CA VAL A 88 -1.30 -5.59 -0.14
C VAL A 88 -2.00 -4.34 -0.64
N ILE A 89 -1.56 -3.18 -0.14
CA ILE A 89 -2.08 -1.87 -0.52
C ILE A 89 -1.01 -1.16 -1.35
N TYR A 90 -1.38 -0.70 -2.54
CA TYR A 90 -0.45 -0.07 -3.47
C TYR A 90 -1.12 0.91 -4.42
N ASP A 91 -0.30 1.73 -5.08
CA ASP A 91 -0.74 2.70 -6.07
C ASP A 91 -1.04 2.05 -7.43
N ASP A 92 -2.05 2.57 -8.13
CA ASP A 92 -2.45 2.08 -9.44
C ASP A 92 -2.55 3.24 -10.43
N LEU A 93 -1.71 3.20 -11.47
CA LEU A 93 -1.66 4.21 -12.52
C LEU A 93 -2.88 4.16 -13.46
N ASP A 94 -3.62 3.06 -13.49
CA ASP A 94 -4.76 2.87 -14.38
C ASP A 94 -6.09 3.27 -13.74
N LEU A 95 -6.10 3.52 -12.44
CA LEU A 95 -7.28 3.99 -11.74
C LEU A 95 -7.26 5.51 -11.59
N PRO A 96 -8.40 6.20 -11.75
CA PRO A 96 -8.51 7.62 -11.48
C PRO A 96 -8.08 7.97 -10.05
N LEU A 97 -7.51 9.16 -9.90
CA LEU A 97 -7.02 9.66 -8.61
C LEU A 97 -8.09 9.58 -7.52
N GLY A 98 -7.73 8.97 -6.41
CA GLY A 98 -8.59 8.83 -5.24
C GLY A 98 -9.57 7.66 -5.29
N GLN A 99 -9.68 6.95 -6.40
CA GLN A 99 -10.51 5.74 -6.46
C GLN A 99 -9.79 4.57 -5.78
N ILE A 100 -10.57 3.71 -5.13
CA ILE A 100 -10.07 2.51 -4.47
C ILE A 100 -10.73 1.30 -5.11
N ARG A 101 -9.93 0.27 -5.38
CA ARG A 101 -10.43 -0.98 -5.90
C ARG A 101 -9.86 -2.16 -5.11
N ILE A 102 -10.75 -3.01 -4.62
CA ILE A 102 -10.39 -4.18 -3.83
C ILE A 102 -10.61 -5.43 -4.70
N ARG A 103 -9.61 -6.33 -4.72
CA ARG A 103 -9.66 -7.60 -5.42
C ARG A 103 -9.05 -8.70 -4.57
N GLU A 104 -9.60 -9.90 -4.66
CA GLU A 104 -9.08 -11.07 -3.92
C GLU A 104 -7.89 -11.73 -4.62
N SER A 105 -7.73 -11.47 -5.91
CA SER A 105 -6.62 -12.00 -6.72
C SER A 105 -6.41 -11.15 -7.96
N GLY A 106 -5.33 -11.41 -8.67
CA GLY A 106 -5.07 -10.74 -9.95
C GLY A 106 -3.59 -10.63 -10.27
N SER A 107 -3.29 -10.28 -11.52
CA SER A 107 -1.91 -10.06 -11.95
C SER A 107 -1.31 -8.82 -11.26
N ALA A 108 0.02 -8.74 -11.28
CA ALA A 108 0.75 -7.58 -10.78
C ALA A 108 0.61 -6.35 -11.71
N GLY A 109 0.16 -6.54 -12.93
CA GLY A 109 0.15 -5.49 -13.94
C GLY A 109 1.56 -4.97 -14.19
N THR A 110 1.72 -3.65 -14.20
CA THR A 110 3.03 -2.99 -14.38
C THR A 110 3.70 -2.59 -13.06
N HIS A 111 3.07 -2.85 -11.92
CA HIS A 111 3.59 -2.42 -10.62
C HIS A 111 4.74 -3.32 -10.17
N ASN A 112 5.94 -2.74 -10.03
CA ASN A 112 7.16 -3.48 -9.72
C ASN A 112 7.13 -4.15 -8.34
N GLY A 113 6.57 -3.49 -7.34
CA GLY A 113 6.42 -4.08 -6.01
C GLY A 113 5.52 -5.30 -6.02
N MET A 114 4.41 -5.23 -6.73
CA MET A 114 3.50 -6.36 -6.89
C MET A 114 4.13 -7.50 -7.68
N LYS A 115 4.89 -7.20 -8.74
CA LYS A 115 5.65 -8.23 -9.47
C LYS A 115 6.62 -8.96 -8.56
N SER A 116 7.32 -8.23 -7.71
CA SER A 116 8.25 -8.81 -6.73
C SER A 116 7.52 -9.76 -5.77
N ILE A 117 6.39 -9.34 -5.22
CA ILE A 117 5.59 -10.16 -4.30
C ILE A 117 5.07 -11.42 -4.98
N VAL A 118 4.46 -11.29 -6.16
CA VAL A 118 3.94 -12.44 -6.93
C VAL A 118 5.05 -13.43 -7.23
N ASN A 119 6.23 -12.96 -7.66
CA ASN A 119 7.37 -13.82 -7.94
C ASN A 119 7.89 -14.54 -6.70
N MET A 120 8.04 -13.81 -5.58
CA MET A 120 8.59 -14.40 -4.35
C MET A 120 7.63 -15.37 -3.69
N LEU A 121 6.33 -15.10 -3.70
CA LEU A 121 5.32 -15.98 -3.11
C LEU A 121 4.94 -17.13 -4.06
N GLY A 122 5.19 -17.01 -5.36
CA GLY A 122 4.79 -17.99 -6.36
C GLY A 122 3.28 -18.05 -6.59
N THR A 123 2.54 -17.04 -6.21
CA THR A 123 1.08 -16.96 -6.38
C THR A 123 0.63 -15.52 -6.55
N LYS A 124 -0.47 -15.34 -7.26
CA LYS A 124 -1.21 -14.09 -7.37
C LYS A 124 -2.52 -14.09 -6.57
N ASN A 125 -2.80 -15.16 -5.83
CA ASN A 125 -4.06 -15.39 -5.13
C ASN A 125 -4.03 -14.83 -3.70
N PHE A 126 -3.86 -13.53 -3.58
CA PHE A 126 -3.96 -12.80 -2.31
C PHE A 126 -4.73 -11.50 -2.53
N ALA A 127 -5.34 -10.99 -1.48
CA ALA A 127 -6.11 -9.76 -1.55
C ALA A 127 -5.21 -8.55 -1.78
N ARG A 128 -5.73 -7.60 -2.56
CA ARG A 128 -5.06 -6.34 -2.83
C ARG A 128 -6.04 -5.19 -2.83
N ILE A 129 -5.55 -4.05 -2.36
CA ILE A 129 -6.28 -2.79 -2.37
C ILE A 129 -5.48 -1.82 -3.23
N ARG A 130 -6.05 -1.40 -4.35
CA ARG A 130 -5.42 -0.48 -5.29
C ARG A 130 -5.94 0.93 -5.04
N ILE A 131 -5.02 1.87 -4.93
CA ILE A 131 -5.33 3.29 -4.76
C ILE A 131 -4.99 4.00 -6.07
N GLY A 132 -5.99 4.57 -6.72
CA GLY A 132 -5.82 5.25 -8.00
C GLY A 132 -4.99 6.51 -7.88
N ILE A 133 -4.05 6.66 -8.80
CA ILE A 133 -3.19 7.84 -8.93
C ILE A 133 -3.17 8.41 -10.35
N ALA A 134 -4.01 7.90 -11.25
CA ALA A 134 -4.08 8.38 -12.62
C ALA A 134 -4.63 9.79 -12.68
N LYS A 135 -4.00 10.63 -13.50
CA LYS A 135 -4.51 11.95 -13.79
C LYS A 135 -5.87 11.81 -14.45
N GLN A 136 -6.85 12.57 -13.95
CA GLN A 136 -8.12 12.70 -14.68
C GLN A 136 -7.83 13.33 -16.03
N LYS A 137 -8.37 12.73 -17.09
CA LYS A 137 -8.34 13.37 -18.41
C LYS A 137 -9.21 14.61 -18.32
N GLU A 138 -8.57 15.77 -18.41
CA GLU A 138 -9.28 17.03 -18.42
C GLU A 138 -10.11 17.14 -19.70
N VAL A 139 -11.37 17.42 -19.51
CA VAL A 139 -12.28 17.72 -20.61
C VAL A 139 -12.36 19.23 -20.86
N GLU A 140 -11.85 20.07 -19.94
CA GLU A 140 -12.08 21.51 -19.98
C GLU A 140 -10.87 22.33 -19.52
N THR A 141 -10.75 23.52 -20.08
CA THR A 141 -9.77 24.60 -19.85
C THR A 141 -8.59 24.28 -18.93
N MET A 142 -7.42 24.24 -19.56
CA MET A 142 -6.16 23.79 -18.94
C MET A 142 -5.81 24.46 -17.60
N ASP A 143 -6.24 25.69 -17.37
CA ASP A 143 -5.85 26.45 -16.17
C ASP A 143 -6.62 26.03 -14.91
N GLU A 144 -7.91 25.76 -15.02
CA GLU A 144 -8.69 25.25 -13.89
C GLU A 144 -8.34 23.81 -13.54
N GLY A 145 -8.08 23.01 -14.56
CA GLY A 145 -7.68 21.61 -14.39
C GLY A 145 -6.36 21.46 -13.64
N LEU A 146 -5.34 22.22 -14.03
CA LEU A 146 -4.02 22.18 -13.38
C LEU A 146 -4.08 22.64 -11.92
N SER A 147 -4.86 23.68 -11.63
CA SER A 147 -5.05 24.14 -10.24
C SER A 147 -5.75 23.10 -9.39
N ASN A 148 -6.82 22.51 -9.90
CA ASN A 148 -7.55 21.45 -9.20
C ASN A 148 -6.70 20.21 -9.02
N PHE A 149 -5.92 19.82 -10.01
CA PHE A 149 -5.02 18.68 -9.93
C PHE A 149 -3.96 18.86 -8.86
N SER A 150 -3.29 20.02 -8.82
CA SER A 150 -2.26 20.29 -7.82
C SER A 150 -2.82 20.33 -6.40
N ASN A 151 -4.05 20.80 -6.23
CA ASN A 151 -4.72 20.84 -4.92
C ASN A 151 -5.24 19.47 -4.47
N HIS A 152 -5.65 18.62 -5.41
CA HIS A 152 -6.23 17.30 -5.10
C HIS A 152 -5.25 16.13 -5.23
N ALA A 153 -4.04 16.37 -5.72
CA ALA A 153 -3.05 15.30 -5.91
C ALA A 153 -2.68 14.57 -4.60
N MET A 154 -2.75 15.27 -3.48
CA MET A 154 -2.43 14.70 -2.16
C MET A 154 -3.66 14.40 -1.31
N GLU A 155 -4.69 15.26 -1.35
CA GLU A 155 -5.90 15.07 -0.56
C GLU A 155 -6.66 13.77 -0.88
N PRO A 156 -6.94 13.42 -2.15
CA PRO A 156 -7.64 12.17 -2.45
C PRO A 156 -6.90 10.92 -1.98
N VAL A 157 -5.57 10.91 -2.02
CA VAL A 157 -4.77 9.80 -1.49
C VAL A 157 -4.89 9.73 0.02
N ASN A 158 -4.87 10.86 0.71
CA ASN A 158 -5.06 10.92 2.16
C ASN A 158 -6.48 10.49 2.56
N GLU A 159 -7.49 10.95 1.86
CA GLU A 159 -8.87 10.52 2.08
C GLU A 159 -9.04 9.02 1.84
N SER A 160 -8.41 8.49 0.80
CA SER A 160 -8.42 7.07 0.51
C SER A 160 -7.73 6.28 1.63
N GLY A 161 -6.63 6.79 2.16
CA GLY A 161 -5.95 6.22 3.32
C GLY A 161 -6.86 6.21 4.55
N LEU A 162 -7.58 7.29 4.82
CA LEU A 162 -8.54 7.37 5.93
C LEU A 162 -9.70 6.39 5.76
N LYS A 163 -10.26 6.28 4.56
CA LYS A 163 -11.32 5.31 4.26
C LYS A 163 -10.85 3.88 4.48
N LEU A 164 -9.63 3.55 4.08
CA LEU A 164 -9.04 2.24 4.32
C LEU A 164 -8.85 1.96 5.82
N ALA A 165 -8.49 2.98 6.60
CA ALA A 165 -8.35 2.86 8.04
C ALA A 165 -9.66 2.53 8.75
N ASN A 166 -10.80 2.95 8.20
CA ASN A 166 -12.14 2.75 8.75
C ASN A 166 -12.84 1.49 8.22
N MET A 167 -12.24 0.82 7.27
CA MET A 167 -12.74 -0.43 6.72
C MET A 167 -12.31 -1.62 7.55
#